data_7cc76b204a37e364bbc127e2b990de2b
#
_entry.id   7cc76b204a37e364bbc127e2b990de2b
#
_cell.length_a   1.000
_cell.length_b   1.000
_cell.length_c   1.000
_cell.angle_alpha   90.00
_cell.angle_beta   90.00
_cell.angle_gamma   90.00
#
_symmetry.space_group_name_H-M   'P 1'
#
loop_
_entity.id
_entity.type
_entity.pdbx_description
1 polymer ?
#
loop_
_entity_poly.entity_id
_entity_poly.type
_entity_poly.pdbx_seq_one_letter_code
_entity_poly.pdbx_strand_id
1 'polypeptide(L)'
;GVYAQGYLNSWNLGAEASTADEVYFFNQIRDKLETYSFFDASKVYGIGVSNGSALVNKLAIESSYFSAIAALASQLIVGTTPSGSTAPVAVYQMCGMADNIIPYDGGMSVVGHHFLSASNSALSWVNAFNCATEPIVEMLGEDEILIYTDCESGKEIRFHSVNNAGHNLNQPNTPNFYGPVWEFLKRF
;
A
#
# COMPACT_ATOMS: atom_id res chain seq x y z
N GLY A 1 3.49 17.26 -5.31
CA GLY A 1 3.82 16.06 -4.54
C GLY A 1 4.81 16.35 -3.42
N VAL A 2 4.78 15.52 -2.39
CA VAL A 2 5.75 15.56 -1.29
C VAL A 2 6.57 14.28 -1.38
N TYR A 3 7.89 14.43 -1.38
CA TYR A 3 8.86 13.33 -1.44
C TYR A 3 9.69 13.39 -0.16
N ALA A 4 9.21 12.70 0.86
CA ALA A 4 9.87 12.69 2.16
C ALA A 4 11.11 11.78 2.16
N GLN A 5 12.11 12.12 2.98
CA GLN A 5 13.33 11.34 3.15
C GLN A 5 13.32 10.64 4.50
N GLY A 6 13.46 9.31 4.49
CA GLY A 6 13.60 8.51 5.70
C GLY A 6 14.93 8.75 6.40
N TYR A 7 14.91 8.73 7.74
CA TYR A 7 16.12 8.82 8.54
C TYR A 7 17.01 7.58 8.29
N LEU A 8 18.31 7.80 8.15
CA LEU A 8 19.28 6.76 7.73
C LEU A 8 18.92 6.08 6.39
N ASN A 9 18.27 6.80 5.48
CA ASN A 9 17.84 6.33 4.17
C ASN A 9 16.87 5.14 4.20
N SER A 10 16.11 4.97 5.29
CA SER A 10 15.10 3.93 5.46
C SER A 10 13.94 4.42 6.30
N TRP A 11 12.78 3.80 6.16
CA TRP A 11 11.65 3.99 7.05
C TRP A 11 11.68 2.95 8.16
N ASN A 12 11.43 3.38 9.40
CA ASN A 12 11.39 2.51 10.56
C ASN A 12 10.08 1.70 10.59
N LEU A 13 10.20 0.41 10.35
CA LEU A 13 9.11 -0.56 10.41
C LEU A 13 9.34 -1.61 11.50
N GLY A 14 10.42 -1.44 12.29
CA GLY A 14 10.75 -2.26 13.45
C GLY A 14 11.98 -3.16 13.30
N ALA A 15 12.53 -3.36 12.09
CA ALA A 15 13.76 -4.13 11.86
C ALA A 15 14.92 -3.28 11.34
N GLU A 16 14.66 -2.04 10.97
CA GLU A 16 15.64 -1.11 10.43
C GLU A 16 16.52 -0.51 11.54
N ALA A 17 17.70 0.01 11.14
CA ALA A 17 18.58 0.75 12.05
C ALA A 17 17.99 2.09 12.50
N SER A 18 17.02 2.62 11.77
CA SER A 18 16.27 3.84 12.14
C SER A 18 15.39 3.56 13.34
N THR A 19 15.36 4.49 14.30
CA THR A 19 14.43 4.51 15.44
C THR A 19 13.45 5.68 15.34
N ALA A 20 13.32 6.29 14.16
CA ALA A 20 12.44 7.43 13.95
C ALA A 20 10.97 7.05 14.17
N ASP A 21 10.17 7.99 14.66
CA ASP A 21 8.72 7.88 14.73
C ASP A 21 8.14 8.41 13.42
N GLU A 22 7.82 7.50 12.52
CA GLU A 22 7.35 7.84 11.18
C GLU A 22 5.95 8.48 11.23
N VAL A 23 5.09 8.05 12.13
CA VAL A 23 3.74 8.63 12.29
C VAL A 23 3.84 10.07 12.77
N TYR A 24 4.68 10.34 13.77
CA TYR A 24 4.93 11.70 14.22
C TYR A 24 5.51 12.57 13.11
N PHE A 25 6.49 12.07 12.36
CA PHE A 25 7.10 12.81 11.25
C PHE A 25 6.05 13.19 10.17
N PHE A 26 5.20 12.25 9.78
CA PHE A 26 4.16 12.53 8.78
C PHE A 26 3.03 13.43 9.34
N ASN A 27 2.76 13.42 10.64
CA ASN A 27 1.91 14.43 11.30
C ASN A 27 2.48 15.83 11.07
N GLN A 28 3.78 16.03 11.28
CA GLN A 28 4.42 17.34 11.08
C GLN A 28 4.35 17.79 9.60
N ILE A 29 4.47 16.85 8.65
CA ILE A 29 4.30 17.15 7.23
C ILE A 29 2.86 17.59 6.96
N ARG A 30 1.87 16.88 7.48
CA ARG A 30 0.46 17.21 7.32
C ARG A 30 0.14 18.58 7.91
N ASP A 31 0.52 18.84 9.15
CA ASP A 31 0.32 20.13 9.82
C ASP A 31 0.89 21.26 8.96
N LYS A 32 2.06 21.06 8.36
CA LYS A 32 2.67 22.03 7.47
C LYS A 32 1.86 22.20 6.18
N LEU A 33 1.36 21.13 5.57
CA LEU A 33 0.57 21.20 4.34
C LEU A 33 -0.77 21.91 4.58
N GLU A 34 -1.39 21.71 5.72
CA GLU A 34 -2.66 22.36 6.09
C GLU A 34 -2.53 23.91 6.22
N THR A 35 -1.31 24.42 6.34
CA THR A 35 -1.09 25.89 6.30
C THR A 35 -1.23 26.50 4.90
N TYR A 36 -1.29 25.69 3.84
CA TYR A 36 -1.44 26.18 2.46
C TYR A 36 -2.91 26.19 2.04
N SER A 37 -3.39 27.32 1.55
CA SER A 37 -4.81 27.52 1.16
C SER A 37 -5.29 26.64 -0.01
N PHE A 38 -4.37 26.07 -0.78
CA PHE A 38 -4.67 25.17 -1.90
C PHE A 38 -4.62 23.69 -1.50
N PHE A 39 -4.30 23.37 -0.25
CA PHE A 39 -4.26 21.98 0.23
C PHE A 39 -5.68 21.48 0.48
N ASP A 40 -6.00 20.33 -0.12
CA ASP A 40 -7.26 19.64 0.08
C ASP A 40 -7.02 18.37 0.92
N ALA A 41 -7.35 18.44 2.20
CA ALA A 41 -7.15 17.32 3.14
C ALA A 41 -8.03 16.09 2.83
N SER A 42 -9.07 16.24 1.98
CA SER A 42 -9.90 15.12 1.54
C SER A 42 -9.29 14.34 0.35
N LYS A 43 -8.21 14.86 -0.25
CA LYS A 43 -7.54 14.29 -1.44
C LYS A 43 -6.06 14.07 -1.20
N VAL A 44 -5.75 13.35 -0.14
CA VAL A 44 -4.36 12.99 0.19
C VAL A 44 -4.12 11.53 -0.16
N TYR A 45 -3.13 11.30 -0.99
CA TYR A 45 -2.79 9.96 -1.50
C TYR A 45 -1.38 9.57 -1.07
N GLY A 46 -1.22 8.30 -0.66
CA GLY A 46 0.07 7.72 -0.36
C GLY A 46 0.52 6.75 -1.45
N ILE A 47 1.75 6.88 -1.95
CA ILE A 47 2.36 5.91 -2.87
C ILE A 47 3.69 5.49 -2.28
N GLY A 48 3.90 4.19 -2.14
CA GLY A 48 5.15 3.64 -1.66
C GLY A 48 5.60 2.41 -2.46
N VAL A 49 6.91 2.22 -2.54
CA VAL A 49 7.53 1.05 -3.17
C VAL A 49 8.42 0.36 -2.15
N SER A 50 8.36 -0.97 -2.02
CA SER A 50 9.21 -1.76 -1.12
C SER A 50 9.08 -1.28 0.34
N ASN A 51 10.17 -0.84 1.01
CA ASN A 51 10.15 -0.26 2.35
C ASN A 51 9.16 0.93 2.44
N GLY A 52 9.07 1.77 1.40
CA GLY A 52 8.07 2.85 1.32
C GLY A 52 6.63 2.36 1.21
N SER A 53 6.38 1.19 0.60
CA SER A 53 5.08 0.55 0.57
C SER A 53 4.64 0.09 1.96
N ALA A 54 5.54 -0.56 2.70
CA ALA A 54 5.26 -0.98 4.07
C ALA A 54 5.02 0.23 5.00
N LEU A 55 5.73 1.37 4.77
CA LEU A 55 5.44 2.63 5.44
C LEU A 55 4.03 3.14 5.12
N VAL A 56 3.65 3.19 3.85
CA VAL A 56 2.32 3.68 3.45
C VAL A 56 1.22 2.82 4.09
N ASN A 57 1.39 1.50 4.13
CA ASN A 57 0.49 0.60 4.86
C ASN A 57 0.43 0.95 6.36
N LYS A 58 1.60 1.13 7.02
CA LYS A 58 1.67 1.52 8.44
C LYS A 58 0.94 2.83 8.70
N LEU A 59 1.20 3.86 7.90
CA LEU A 59 0.56 5.16 8.05
C LEU A 59 -0.95 5.09 7.82
N ALA A 60 -1.42 4.29 6.87
CA ALA A 60 -2.85 4.09 6.64
C ALA A 60 -3.55 3.37 7.79
N ILE A 61 -2.84 2.47 8.49
CA ILE A 61 -3.36 1.75 9.66
C ILE A 61 -3.38 2.64 10.90
N GLU A 62 -2.31 3.41 11.14
CA GLU A 62 -2.08 4.16 12.37
C GLU A 62 -2.53 5.63 12.31
N SER A 63 -3.11 6.06 11.17
CA SER A 63 -3.59 7.43 10.97
C SER A 63 -4.84 7.48 10.09
N SER A 64 -5.34 8.69 9.85
CA SER A 64 -6.46 8.95 8.93
C SER A 64 -6.08 9.93 7.82
N TYR A 65 -4.83 9.90 7.36
CA TYR A 65 -4.33 10.89 6.39
C TYR A 65 -4.86 10.68 4.99
N PHE A 66 -4.98 9.41 4.57
CA PHE A 66 -5.14 9.08 3.18
C PHE A 66 -6.59 8.80 2.82
N SER A 67 -7.03 9.35 1.69
CA SER A 67 -8.25 8.91 1.01
C SER A 67 -8.01 7.63 0.19
N ALA A 68 -6.79 7.46 -0.34
CA ALA A 68 -6.35 6.25 -1.03
C ALA A 68 -4.84 6.05 -0.93
N ILE A 69 -4.39 4.79 -1.00
CA ILE A 69 -2.99 4.41 -1.01
C ILE A 69 -2.65 3.46 -2.16
N ALA A 70 -1.39 3.48 -2.59
CA ALA A 70 -0.81 2.46 -3.46
C ALA A 70 0.43 1.87 -2.80
N ALA A 71 0.34 0.58 -2.47
CA ALA A 71 1.39 -0.22 -1.84
C ALA A 71 2.01 -1.15 -2.90
N LEU A 72 3.22 -0.81 -3.38
CA LEU A 72 3.87 -1.47 -4.51
C LEU A 72 5.09 -2.27 -4.05
N ALA A 73 5.21 -3.51 -4.51
CA ALA A 73 6.27 -4.46 -4.18
C ALA A 73 6.44 -4.69 -2.66
N SER A 74 5.35 -4.69 -1.91
CA SER A 74 5.34 -5.12 -0.50
C SER A 74 3.91 -5.38 -0.03
N GLN A 75 3.77 -6.29 0.91
CA GLN A 75 2.53 -6.65 1.60
C GLN A 75 2.55 -6.10 3.04
N LEU A 76 1.48 -6.44 3.78
CA LEU A 76 1.41 -6.17 5.22
C LEU A 76 2.41 -7.04 6.00
N ILE A 77 3.06 -6.42 6.98
CA ILE A 77 3.92 -7.10 7.95
C ILE A 77 3.01 -7.81 8.96
N VAL A 78 3.37 -9.04 9.34
CA VAL A 78 2.66 -9.80 10.38
C VAL A 78 2.65 -9.00 11.69
N GLY A 79 1.46 -8.84 12.25
CA GLY A 79 1.24 -8.04 13.46
C GLY A 79 0.92 -6.56 13.21
N THR A 80 1.03 -6.09 11.95
CA THR A 80 0.64 -4.73 11.55
C THR A 80 -0.44 -4.85 10.48
N THR A 81 -1.67 -5.10 10.90
CA THR A 81 -2.82 -5.32 10.01
C THR A 81 -3.96 -4.34 10.34
N PRO A 82 -4.74 -3.93 9.33
CA PRO A 82 -5.91 -3.11 9.57
C PRO A 82 -6.98 -3.86 10.37
N SER A 83 -7.85 -3.11 11.01
CA SER A 83 -8.98 -3.63 11.78
C SER A 83 -10.22 -2.76 11.55
N GLY A 84 -11.36 -3.13 12.10
CA GLY A 84 -12.58 -2.32 12.01
C GLY A 84 -12.48 -0.94 12.68
N SER A 85 -11.39 -0.64 13.40
CA SER A 85 -11.10 0.71 13.93
C SER A 85 -10.17 1.53 13.03
N THR A 86 -9.61 0.92 11.99
CA THR A 86 -8.78 1.63 10.99
C THR A 86 -9.67 2.54 10.13
N ALA A 87 -9.23 3.77 9.91
CA ALA A 87 -9.98 4.71 9.07
C ALA A 87 -10.09 4.15 7.63
N PRO A 88 -11.30 4.11 7.03
CA PRO A 88 -11.49 3.56 5.70
C PRO A 88 -10.65 4.28 4.64
N VAL A 89 -9.83 3.54 3.92
CA VAL A 89 -8.95 4.01 2.85
C VAL A 89 -9.06 3.09 1.63
N ALA A 90 -9.03 3.63 0.41
CA ALA A 90 -8.94 2.79 -0.77
C ALA A 90 -7.51 2.28 -0.96
N VAL A 91 -7.32 1.01 -1.30
CA VAL A 91 -6.00 0.38 -1.37
C VAL A 91 -5.75 -0.23 -2.75
N TYR A 92 -4.65 0.15 -3.37
CA TYR A 92 -4.08 -0.55 -4.52
C TYR A 92 -2.82 -1.28 -4.08
N GLN A 93 -2.90 -2.58 -3.89
CA GLN A 93 -1.74 -3.43 -3.58
C GLN A 93 -1.25 -4.09 -4.86
N MET A 94 0.05 -3.98 -5.17
CA MET A 94 0.67 -4.61 -6.33
C MET A 94 1.90 -5.39 -5.92
N CYS A 95 1.94 -6.69 -6.26
CA CYS A 95 3.02 -7.60 -5.88
C CYS A 95 3.48 -8.43 -7.07
N GLY A 96 4.80 -8.60 -7.21
CA GLY A 96 5.38 -9.50 -8.20
C GLY A 96 5.30 -10.96 -7.74
N MET A 97 4.79 -11.85 -8.59
CA MET A 97 4.61 -13.27 -8.24
C MET A 97 5.95 -14.03 -8.11
N ALA A 98 7.04 -13.49 -8.67
CA ALA A 98 8.39 -14.05 -8.54
C ALA A 98 9.30 -13.18 -7.64
N ASP A 99 8.72 -12.40 -6.73
CA ASP A 99 9.47 -11.58 -5.78
C ASP A 99 10.20 -12.47 -4.78
N ASN A 100 11.54 -12.36 -4.75
CA ASN A 100 12.43 -13.10 -3.85
C ASN A 100 13.02 -12.24 -2.72
N ILE A 101 12.67 -10.96 -2.67
CA ILE A 101 13.04 -10.03 -1.59
C ILE A 101 11.91 -10.02 -0.54
N ILE A 102 10.67 -9.80 -0.99
CA ILE A 102 9.45 -9.89 -0.18
C ILE A 102 8.60 -11.00 -0.79
N PRO A 103 8.67 -12.24 -0.24
CA PRO A 103 8.06 -13.40 -0.88
C PRO A 103 6.56 -13.22 -1.09
N TYR A 104 6.09 -13.46 -2.32
CA TYR A 104 4.66 -13.35 -2.69
C TYR A 104 3.76 -14.21 -1.79
N ASP A 105 4.22 -15.41 -1.45
CA ASP A 105 3.52 -16.34 -0.55
C ASP A 105 3.70 -16.00 0.93
N GLY A 106 4.36 -14.89 1.24
CA GLY A 106 4.64 -14.44 2.61
C GLY A 106 5.80 -15.17 3.27
N GLY A 107 5.96 -14.93 4.56
CA GLY A 107 7.03 -15.51 5.36
C GLY A 107 8.14 -14.52 5.70
N MET A 108 9.25 -15.04 6.21
CA MET A 108 10.42 -14.25 6.58
C MET A 108 11.15 -13.76 5.33
N SER A 109 11.32 -12.47 5.21
CA SER A 109 12.03 -11.84 4.10
C SER A 109 13.52 -11.67 4.40
N VAL A 110 14.31 -11.45 3.35
CA VAL A 110 15.76 -11.15 3.48
C VAL A 110 16.02 -9.78 4.12
N VAL A 111 15.02 -8.93 4.22
CA VAL A 111 15.10 -7.61 4.88
C VAL A 111 14.70 -7.64 6.35
N GLY A 112 14.45 -8.83 6.92
CA GLY A 112 14.27 -9.00 8.36
C GLY A 112 12.82 -8.89 8.86
N HIS A 113 11.85 -8.71 7.98
CA HIS A 113 10.43 -8.68 8.32
C HIS A 113 9.72 -9.98 7.95
N HIS A 114 8.70 -10.34 8.74
CA HIS A 114 7.79 -11.43 8.43
C HIS A 114 6.53 -10.85 7.79
N PHE A 115 6.32 -11.15 6.51
CA PHE A 115 5.18 -10.64 5.74
C PHE A 115 4.03 -11.65 5.67
N LEU A 116 2.81 -11.14 5.56
CA LEU A 116 1.67 -11.95 5.11
C LEU A 116 1.90 -12.34 3.64
N SER A 117 1.23 -13.39 3.14
CA SER A 117 1.14 -13.58 1.70
C SER A 117 0.44 -12.38 1.04
N ALA A 118 0.73 -12.13 -0.23
CA ALA A 118 0.13 -11.01 -0.96
C ALA A 118 -1.41 -11.07 -0.93
N SER A 119 -1.98 -12.28 -1.08
CA SER A 119 -3.42 -12.49 -0.99
C SER A 119 -3.99 -12.23 0.41
N ASN A 120 -3.34 -12.77 1.48
CA ASN A 120 -3.79 -12.54 2.85
C ASN A 120 -3.65 -11.07 3.26
N SER A 121 -2.66 -10.36 2.73
CA SER A 121 -2.50 -8.92 2.92
C SER A 121 -3.69 -8.15 2.33
N ALA A 122 -4.07 -8.43 1.09
CA ALA A 122 -5.24 -7.84 0.46
C ALA A 122 -6.54 -8.18 1.22
N LEU A 123 -6.73 -9.45 1.59
CA LEU A 123 -7.90 -9.90 2.35
C LEU A 123 -7.98 -9.27 3.75
N SER A 124 -6.85 -8.89 4.35
CA SER A 124 -6.87 -8.15 5.63
C SER A 124 -7.57 -6.80 5.48
N TRP A 125 -7.32 -6.07 4.39
CA TRP A 125 -8.02 -4.83 4.07
C TRP A 125 -9.50 -5.06 3.74
N VAL A 126 -9.79 -6.09 2.92
CA VAL A 126 -11.17 -6.49 2.57
C VAL A 126 -12.00 -6.74 3.83
N ASN A 127 -11.46 -7.51 4.76
CA ASN A 127 -12.13 -7.85 6.01
C ASN A 127 -12.29 -6.63 6.94
N ALA A 128 -11.24 -5.79 7.05
CA ALA A 128 -11.27 -4.61 7.90
C ALA A 128 -12.34 -3.60 7.48
N PHE A 129 -12.61 -3.50 6.17
CA PHE A 129 -13.57 -2.54 5.62
C PHE A 129 -14.88 -3.19 5.13
N ASN A 130 -15.16 -4.43 5.54
CA ASN A 130 -16.40 -5.15 5.23
C ASN A 130 -16.76 -5.12 3.73
N CYS A 131 -15.77 -5.28 2.86
CA CYS A 131 -16.00 -5.31 1.40
C CYS A 131 -16.78 -6.57 0.99
N ALA A 132 -17.35 -6.57 -0.22
CA ALA A 132 -17.88 -7.78 -0.84
C ALA A 132 -16.75 -8.84 -0.93
N THR A 133 -17.07 -10.09 -0.58
CA THR A 133 -16.07 -11.18 -0.51
C THR A 133 -15.70 -11.75 -1.87
N GLU A 134 -16.59 -11.61 -2.86
CA GLU A 134 -16.36 -12.07 -4.23
C GLU A 134 -15.79 -10.93 -5.08
N PRO A 135 -14.53 -11.00 -5.51
CA PRO A 135 -13.93 -9.93 -6.29
C PRO A 135 -14.40 -9.96 -7.75
N ILE A 136 -14.41 -8.80 -8.38
CA ILE A 136 -14.40 -8.70 -9.83
C ILE A 136 -12.98 -9.01 -10.28
N VAL A 137 -12.83 -9.90 -11.27
CA VAL A 137 -11.54 -10.29 -11.84
C VAL A 137 -11.31 -9.54 -13.13
N GLU A 138 -10.23 -8.79 -13.22
CA GLU A 138 -9.76 -8.14 -14.44
C GLU A 138 -8.38 -8.68 -14.83
N MET A 139 -8.10 -8.74 -16.13
CA MET A 139 -6.78 -9.11 -16.66
C MET A 139 -6.14 -7.90 -17.33
N LEU A 140 -4.90 -7.61 -16.98
CA LEU A 140 -4.07 -6.61 -17.66
C LEU A 140 -2.88 -7.34 -18.32
N GLY A 141 -3.08 -7.76 -19.56
CA GLY A 141 -2.17 -8.70 -20.21
C GLY A 141 -2.21 -10.06 -19.52
N GLU A 142 -1.09 -10.49 -18.93
CA GLU A 142 -0.98 -11.72 -18.14
C GLU A 142 -1.13 -11.49 -16.62
N ASP A 143 -1.28 -10.24 -16.20
CA ASP A 143 -1.45 -9.90 -14.80
C ASP A 143 -2.91 -10.03 -14.36
N GLU A 144 -3.13 -10.55 -13.15
CA GLU A 144 -4.46 -10.64 -12.55
C GLU A 144 -4.69 -9.48 -11.57
N ILE A 145 -5.87 -8.86 -11.66
CA ILE A 145 -6.33 -7.83 -10.75
C ILE A 145 -7.64 -8.25 -10.11
N LEU A 146 -7.63 -8.48 -8.80
CA LEU A 146 -8.82 -8.73 -8.01
C LEU A 146 -9.33 -7.40 -7.43
N ILE A 147 -10.60 -7.07 -7.71
CA ILE A 147 -11.22 -5.81 -7.31
C ILE A 147 -12.35 -6.12 -6.34
N TYR A 148 -12.19 -5.70 -5.08
CA TYR A 148 -13.18 -5.83 -4.03
C TYR A 148 -13.89 -4.48 -3.86
N THR A 149 -15.20 -4.51 -4.03
CA THR A 149 -16.09 -3.33 -3.96
C THR A 149 -17.02 -3.40 -2.74
N ASP A 150 -17.94 -2.47 -2.67
CA ASP A 150 -18.94 -2.37 -1.58
C ASP A 150 -18.29 -2.29 -0.19
N CYS A 151 -17.07 -1.76 -0.14
CA CYS A 151 -16.37 -1.52 1.11
C CYS A 151 -16.96 -0.32 1.86
N GLU A 152 -16.69 -0.26 3.15
CA GLU A 152 -17.05 0.85 4.02
C GLU A 152 -16.67 2.21 3.42
N SER A 153 -17.53 3.20 3.57
CA SER A 153 -17.34 4.56 3.05
C SER A 153 -17.09 4.63 1.52
N GLY A 154 -17.59 3.64 0.75
CA GLY A 154 -17.44 3.60 -0.71
C GLY A 154 -16.00 3.37 -1.16
N LYS A 155 -15.16 2.77 -0.31
CA LYS A 155 -13.78 2.43 -0.68
C LYS A 155 -13.71 1.19 -1.56
N GLU A 156 -12.53 0.89 -2.07
CA GLU A 156 -12.25 -0.24 -2.95
C GLU A 156 -10.86 -0.78 -2.65
N ILE A 157 -10.70 -2.10 -2.67
CA ILE A 157 -9.41 -2.76 -2.54
C ILE A 157 -9.08 -3.42 -3.88
N ARG A 158 -7.93 -3.06 -4.45
CA ARG A 158 -7.37 -3.72 -5.63
C ARG A 158 -6.13 -4.51 -5.26
N PHE A 159 -6.12 -5.76 -5.63
CA PHE A 159 -4.96 -6.63 -5.51
C PHE A 159 -4.49 -7.03 -6.91
N HIS A 160 -3.33 -6.53 -7.31
CA HIS A 160 -2.71 -6.73 -8.61
C HIS A 160 -1.52 -7.69 -8.47
N SER A 161 -1.66 -8.88 -9.02
CA SER A 161 -0.62 -9.90 -9.09
C SER A 161 0.10 -9.77 -10.42
N VAL A 162 1.37 -9.30 -10.38
CA VAL A 162 2.17 -9.11 -11.60
C VAL A 162 2.85 -10.42 -11.97
N ASN A 163 2.41 -11.03 -13.08
CA ASN A 163 2.90 -12.32 -13.51
C ASN A 163 4.40 -12.27 -13.85
N ASN A 164 5.17 -13.27 -13.41
CA ASN A 164 6.63 -13.39 -13.60
C ASN A 164 7.45 -12.18 -13.16
N ALA A 165 6.89 -11.19 -12.46
CA ALA A 165 7.62 -10.05 -11.95
C ALA A 165 8.34 -10.36 -10.63
N GLY A 166 9.58 -9.89 -10.50
CA GLY A 166 10.31 -9.83 -9.25
C GLY A 166 9.99 -8.56 -8.44
N HIS A 167 10.86 -8.25 -7.47
CA HIS A 167 10.68 -7.14 -6.54
C HIS A 167 10.56 -5.75 -7.19
N ASN A 168 11.20 -5.52 -8.31
CA ASN A 168 11.16 -4.24 -9.03
C ASN A 168 9.89 -4.04 -9.87
N LEU A 169 9.00 -5.04 -9.94
CA LEU A 169 7.75 -5.05 -10.74
C LEU A 169 7.96 -4.80 -12.25
N ASN A 170 9.20 -4.59 -12.70
CA ASN A 170 9.50 -4.33 -14.10
C ASN A 170 9.57 -5.64 -14.88
N GLN A 171 8.78 -5.74 -15.92
CA GLN A 171 8.86 -6.77 -16.94
C GLN A 171 9.06 -6.10 -18.32
N PRO A 172 9.74 -6.74 -19.28
CA PRO A 172 9.95 -6.16 -20.60
C PRO A 172 8.66 -5.76 -21.32
N ASN A 173 7.56 -6.38 -20.96
CA ASN A 173 6.24 -6.17 -21.56
C ASN A 173 5.19 -5.64 -20.57
N THR A 174 5.59 -5.25 -19.36
CA THR A 174 4.65 -4.70 -18.38
C THR A 174 4.26 -3.28 -18.79
N PRO A 175 2.96 -3.00 -18.99
CA PRO A 175 2.50 -1.64 -19.19
C PRO A 175 2.96 -0.74 -18.05
N ASN A 176 3.16 0.54 -18.32
CA ASN A 176 3.45 1.52 -17.28
C ASN A 176 2.37 1.50 -16.20
N PHE A 177 2.63 0.84 -15.07
CA PHE A 177 1.65 0.64 -13.99
C PHE A 177 1.33 1.92 -13.22
N TYR A 178 2.14 2.97 -13.32
CA TYR A 178 1.85 4.25 -12.66
C TYR A 178 0.60 4.91 -13.19
N GLY A 179 0.26 4.73 -14.47
CA GLY A 179 -0.99 5.19 -15.05
C GLY A 179 -2.22 4.60 -14.35
N PRO A 180 -2.39 3.27 -14.36
CA PRO A 180 -3.47 2.58 -13.64
C PRO A 180 -3.53 2.92 -12.14
N VAL A 181 -2.39 3.02 -11.47
CA VAL A 181 -2.32 3.43 -10.06
C VAL A 181 -2.87 4.84 -9.85
N TRP A 182 -2.47 5.80 -10.69
CA TRP A 182 -2.99 7.17 -10.61
C TRP A 182 -4.48 7.24 -10.92
N GLU A 183 -4.95 6.53 -11.96
CA GLU A 183 -6.37 6.45 -12.29
C GLU A 183 -7.21 5.85 -11.14
N PHE A 184 -6.63 4.95 -10.37
CA PHE A 184 -7.26 4.44 -9.14
C PHE A 184 -7.31 5.52 -8.06
N LEU A 185 -6.17 6.08 -7.67
CA LEU A 185 -6.06 6.99 -6.52
C LEU A 185 -6.97 8.21 -6.65
N LYS A 186 -6.99 8.84 -7.82
CA LYS A 186 -7.74 10.10 -8.05
C LYS A 186 -9.27 9.97 -7.99
N ARG A 187 -9.81 8.73 -7.88
CA ARG A 187 -11.24 8.49 -7.72
C ARG A 187 -11.73 8.75 -6.29
N PHE A 188 -10.85 8.73 -5.37
CA PHE A 188 -11.11 8.86 -3.94
C PHE A 188 -10.57 10.21 -3.44
#